data_27cf8e03941bf8efd94938f0181bc827
#
_entry.id   27cf8e03941bf8efd94938f0181bc827
#
_cell.length_a   1.000
_cell.length_b   1.000
_cell.length_c   1.000
_cell.angle_alpha   90.00
_cell.angle_beta   90.00
_cell.angle_gamma   90.00
#
_symmetry.space_group_name_H-M   'P 1'
#
loop_
_entity.id
_entity.type
_entity.pdbx_description
1 polymer ?
#
loop_
_entity_poly.entity_id
_entity_poly.type
_entity_poly.pdbx_seq_one_letter_code
_entity_poly.pdbx_strand_id
1 'polypeptide(L)'
;MPYILPSGLLNAQTTPPMTEHVVFVLFAGGVRQQESVLQRYLAGSQNEDIEGNIMYNLLNGQPPEDKIAYGTDDTQNNIIGAHPIDPILQNSLESQGTLFPEVRFARGGAGHFNGLSTGVSGNYYITQGLRNRPESPTIFEYLRRHAGFKATDCWFVGVGIGGSRPLLNFSDHPDYGRRYGGNFLAPLTTFGEPGQKHFMDFKNYHPESDWETIREIRTFLNNNFAADGLEIPHLYNSVDEENKIREFIRYMFDKVKQDQVILPPVNDNRDLKTIGYAVEVLRYFKPKLLVVDLTDIDVCHSDFTAYLKNLHRADHGVGFLWREIQRIPEMQDNTIMLVMPEHGRDMDPNPIQDLNDWYAYDHSAGNENTRRIFSLMVGAGIDAGLRIGGSENPVGDASDITPTIADIFGIKNQVKSAGLLDPNARSLFDRI
;
A
#
# COMPACT_ATOMS: atom_id res chain seq x y z
N MET A 1 -26.71 4.30 -32.53
CA MET A 1 -27.19 2.94 -32.19
C MET A 1 -26.09 2.27 -31.37
N PRO A 2 -26.36 1.68 -30.22
CA PRO A 2 -25.35 0.94 -29.49
C PRO A 2 -24.99 -0.33 -30.28
N TYR A 3 -23.71 -0.56 -30.46
CA TYR A 3 -23.22 -1.81 -31.03
C TYR A 3 -23.33 -2.92 -29.97
N ILE A 4 -24.12 -3.93 -30.27
CA ILE A 4 -24.13 -5.18 -29.48
C ILE A 4 -22.96 -6.03 -29.99
N LEU A 5 -21.91 -6.16 -29.17
CA LEU A 5 -20.88 -7.16 -29.43
C LEU A 5 -21.45 -8.57 -29.26
N PRO A 6 -20.91 -9.60 -29.95
CA PRO A 6 -21.40 -10.99 -29.87
C PRO A 6 -21.40 -11.59 -28.44
N SER A 7 -20.74 -10.94 -27.48
CA SER A 7 -20.71 -11.31 -26.07
C SER A 7 -21.88 -10.79 -25.22
N GLY A 8 -22.80 -9.99 -25.81
CA GLY A 8 -23.92 -9.39 -25.07
C GLY A 8 -23.51 -8.27 -24.11
N LEU A 9 -22.29 -7.82 -24.11
CA LEU A 9 -21.83 -6.69 -23.32
C LEU A 9 -22.18 -5.38 -24.03
N LEU A 10 -23.11 -4.64 -23.45
CA LEU A 10 -23.28 -3.22 -23.76
C LEU A 10 -21.99 -2.52 -23.33
N ASN A 11 -21.24 -1.97 -24.27
CA ASN A 11 -20.20 -1.00 -23.97
C ASN A 11 -20.88 0.25 -23.38
N ALA A 12 -20.99 0.33 -22.07
CA ALA A 12 -21.24 1.60 -21.41
C ALA A 12 -20.10 2.54 -21.81
N GLN A 13 -20.42 3.74 -22.27
CA GLN A 13 -19.41 4.74 -22.59
C GLN A 13 -18.51 4.92 -21.36
N THR A 14 -17.27 4.49 -21.46
CA THR A 14 -16.25 4.80 -20.45
C THR A 14 -15.85 6.26 -20.63
N THR A 15 -15.79 7.01 -19.56
CA THR A 15 -15.13 8.33 -19.58
C THR A 15 -13.65 8.09 -19.93
N PRO A 16 -13.01 8.95 -20.72
CA PRO A 16 -11.57 8.82 -20.92
C PRO A 16 -10.83 8.80 -19.55
N PRO A 17 -9.85 7.93 -19.38
CA PRO A 17 -9.07 7.90 -18.14
C PRO A 17 -8.30 9.23 -17.96
N MET A 18 -8.15 9.67 -16.71
CA MET A 18 -7.37 10.86 -16.36
C MET A 18 -5.86 10.60 -16.56
N THR A 19 -5.43 9.38 -16.31
CA THR A 19 -4.04 8.95 -16.44
C THR A 19 -3.97 7.47 -16.82
N GLU A 20 -2.78 7.01 -17.17
CA GLU A 20 -2.56 5.61 -17.53
C GLU A 20 -2.13 4.73 -16.36
N HIS A 21 -1.59 5.32 -15.29
CA HIS A 21 -1.01 4.59 -14.17
C HIS A 21 -1.47 5.17 -12.83
N VAL A 22 -1.77 4.28 -11.90
CA VAL A 22 -2.03 4.63 -10.50
C VAL A 22 -1.10 3.81 -9.61
N VAL A 23 -0.45 4.50 -8.67
CA VAL A 23 0.31 3.87 -7.58
C VAL A 23 -0.39 4.22 -6.27
N PHE A 24 -0.83 3.22 -5.53
CA PHE A 24 -1.48 3.40 -4.24
C PHE A 24 -0.60 2.85 -3.13
N VAL A 25 -0.16 3.73 -2.23
CA VAL A 25 0.66 3.38 -1.08
C VAL A 25 -0.20 3.34 0.18
N LEU A 26 -0.22 2.20 0.84
CA LEU A 26 -0.90 1.94 2.10
C LEU A 26 0.11 1.90 3.24
N PHE A 27 -0.07 2.76 4.24
CA PHE A 27 0.62 2.64 5.52
C PHE A 27 -0.15 1.64 6.41
N ALA A 28 0.24 0.39 6.34
CA ALA A 28 -0.36 -0.71 7.08
C ALA A 28 0.31 -0.87 8.45
N GLY A 29 -0.43 -0.59 9.48
CA GLY A 29 0.04 -0.50 10.86
C GLY A 29 -0.49 0.74 11.55
N GLY A 30 -1.18 1.60 10.81
CA GLY A 30 -1.85 2.79 11.30
C GLY A 30 -0.91 3.97 11.57
N VAL A 31 -1.32 5.15 11.14
CA VAL A 31 -0.61 6.41 11.40
C VAL A 31 -1.50 7.35 12.18
N ARG A 32 -1.03 7.79 13.32
CA ARG A 32 -1.74 8.74 14.16
C ARG A 32 -1.69 10.15 13.53
N GLN A 33 -2.76 10.92 13.67
CA GLN A 33 -2.83 12.31 13.18
C GLN A 33 -1.72 13.18 13.77
N GLN A 34 -1.35 12.91 15.03
CA GLN A 34 -0.34 13.66 15.76
C GLN A 34 1.03 13.62 15.09
N GLU A 35 1.51 12.45 14.68
CA GLU A 35 2.83 12.28 14.06
C GLU A 35 2.82 12.61 12.56
N SER A 36 1.67 12.82 11.97
CA SER A 36 1.53 13.13 10.54
C SER A 36 1.07 14.57 10.31
N VAL A 37 -0.20 14.79 10.00
CA VAL A 37 -0.73 16.09 9.56
C VAL A 37 -0.78 17.14 10.65
N LEU A 38 -0.81 16.76 11.93
CA LEU A 38 -0.78 17.71 13.06
C LEU A 38 0.65 18.06 13.47
N GLN A 39 1.64 17.23 13.18
CA GLN A 39 3.06 17.43 13.49
C GLN A 39 3.33 17.75 14.97
N ARG A 40 2.61 17.06 15.84
CA ARG A 40 2.65 17.23 17.31
C ARG A 40 2.72 15.88 17.97
N TYR A 41 3.95 15.43 18.25
CA TYR A 41 4.18 14.12 18.87
C TYR A 41 3.96 14.22 20.36
N LEU A 42 3.51 13.12 20.94
CA LEU A 42 3.34 12.97 22.38
C LEU A 42 2.30 13.93 23.01
N ALA A 43 1.55 14.68 22.20
CA ALA A 43 0.48 15.50 22.68
C ALA A 43 -0.52 14.66 23.48
N GLY A 44 -0.77 15.07 24.73
CA GLY A 44 -1.64 14.33 25.67
C GLY A 44 -0.96 13.16 26.38
N SER A 45 0.31 12.89 26.14
CA SER A 45 1.09 11.91 26.90
C SER A 45 1.70 12.54 28.16
N GLN A 46 2.34 11.72 28.98
CA GLN A 46 3.02 12.19 30.22
C GLN A 46 4.29 12.98 29.96
N ASN A 47 4.68 13.15 28.71
CA ASN A 47 5.93 13.74 28.27
C ASN A 47 5.67 15.10 27.60
N GLU A 48 6.72 15.86 27.39
CA GLU A 48 6.66 17.16 26.74
C GLU A 48 6.13 17.02 25.30
N ASP A 49 5.32 18.00 24.87
CA ASP A 49 4.87 18.08 23.48
C ASP A 49 6.08 18.34 22.57
N ILE A 50 6.31 17.44 21.61
CA ILE A 50 7.31 17.62 20.57
C ILE A 50 6.60 18.07 19.31
N GLU A 51 7.01 19.19 18.72
CA GLU A 51 6.48 19.71 17.48
C GLU A 51 7.48 19.55 16.34
N GLY A 52 6.97 19.35 15.13
CA GLY A 52 7.76 19.31 13.92
C GLY A 52 7.34 18.22 12.94
N ASN A 53 7.85 18.26 11.74
CA ASN A 53 7.57 17.32 10.68
C ASN A 53 8.68 16.26 10.60
N ILE A 54 8.32 14.96 10.65
CA ILE A 54 9.22 13.84 10.34
C ILE A 54 8.93 13.20 8.98
N MET A 55 7.92 13.69 8.27
CA MET A 55 7.49 13.17 6.98
C MET A 55 7.83 14.19 5.88
N TYR A 56 9.12 14.44 5.67
CA TYR A 56 9.62 15.53 4.81
C TYR A 56 9.27 15.40 3.34
N ASN A 57 9.13 14.17 2.85
CA ASN A 57 8.80 13.91 1.46
C ASN A 57 7.29 14.01 1.22
N LEU A 58 6.47 13.68 2.21
CA LEU A 58 5.01 13.73 2.08
C LEU A 58 4.45 15.11 2.43
N LEU A 59 4.84 15.66 3.58
CA LEU A 59 4.17 16.79 4.20
C LEU A 59 5.06 18.02 4.30
N ASN A 60 4.45 19.19 4.22
CA ASN A 60 5.10 20.46 4.52
C ASN A 60 5.31 20.60 6.03
N GLY A 61 6.35 21.29 6.45
CA GLY A 61 6.62 21.58 7.85
C GLY A 61 8.11 21.68 8.13
N GLN A 62 8.43 22.18 9.32
CA GLN A 62 9.82 22.26 9.76
C GLN A 62 10.20 20.99 10.52
N PRO A 63 11.44 20.51 10.39
CA PRO A 63 11.93 19.41 11.21
C PRO A 63 11.76 19.68 12.70
N PRO A 64 11.49 18.66 13.52
CA PRO A 64 11.49 18.83 14.96
C PRO A 64 12.90 19.22 15.46
N GLU A 65 12.97 20.08 16.46
CA GLU A 65 14.23 20.42 17.13
C GLU A 65 14.73 19.23 17.95
N ASP A 66 13.83 18.47 18.54
CA ASP A 66 14.17 17.31 19.34
C ASP A 66 14.40 16.09 18.45
N LYS A 67 15.60 15.53 18.55
CA LYS A 67 16.05 14.37 17.72
C LYS A 67 15.36 13.07 18.09
N ILE A 68 14.68 12.99 19.24
CA ILE A 68 13.91 11.81 19.64
C ILE A 68 12.86 11.41 18.60
N ALA A 69 12.35 12.39 17.85
CA ALA A 69 11.36 12.18 16.80
C ALA A 69 11.83 11.25 15.66
N TYR A 70 13.13 10.99 15.55
CA TYR A 70 13.67 10.10 14.50
C TYR A 70 13.95 8.68 14.98
N GLY A 71 13.64 8.38 16.24
CA GLY A 71 14.04 7.15 16.89
C GLY A 71 15.53 7.13 17.20
N THR A 72 16.01 6.08 17.84
CA THR A 72 17.43 5.94 18.17
C THR A 72 17.92 4.52 17.94
N ASP A 73 19.20 4.41 17.57
CA ASP A 73 19.96 3.15 17.61
C ASP A 73 21.16 3.26 18.55
N ASP A 74 21.42 4.42 19.15
CA ASP A 74 22.60 4.66 19.98
C ASP A 74 22.24 4.79 21.48
N THR A 75 22.12 3.65 22.14
CA THR A 75 21.89 3.57 23.57
C THR A 75 23.15 3.92 24.40
N GLN A 76 24.33 3.98 23.80
CA GLN A 76 25.57 4.23 24.55
C GLN A 76 25.77 5.70 24.89
N ASN A 77 25.18 6.60 24.13
CA ASN A 77 25.32 8.03 24.31
C ASN A 77 24.09 8.74 24.85
N ASN A 78 23.07 8.02 25.31
CA ASN A 78 21.75 8.57 25.66
C ASN A 78 21.16 9.47 24.57
N ILE A 79 21.54 9.27 23.31
CA ILE A 79 20.95 9.97 22.19
C ILE A 79 19.68 9.21 21.84
N ILE A 80 18.57 9.70 22.30
CA ILE A 80 17.27 9.29 21.90
C ILE A 80 17.01 10.01 20.58
N GLY A 81 17.16 9.34 19.48
CA GLY A 81 16.96 9.94 18.18
C GLY A 81 18.10 9.62 17.24
N ALA A 82 17.77 8.78 16.27
CA ALA A 82 18.63 8.55 15.13
C ALA A 82 18.78 9.84 14.32
N HIS A 83 19.74 9.87 13.46
CA HIS A 83 19.93 10.99 12.56
C HIS A 83 18.73 11.12 11.61
N PRO A 84 18.26 12.33 11.33
CA PRO A 84 17.28 12.55 10.28
C PRO A 84 17.83 12.07 8.94
N ILE A 85 16.97 11.50 8.13
CA ILE A 85 17.31 11.11 6.75
C ILE A 85 17.00 12.31 5.87
N ASP A 86 17.95 12.69 5.02
CA ASP A 86 17.73 13.77 4.07
C ASP A 86 16.53 13.48 3.15
N PRO A 87 15.70 14.47 2.84
CA PRO A 87 14.57 14.29 1.93
C PRO A 87 15.05 13.87 0.54
N ILE A 88 14.34 12.95 -0.08
CA ILE A 88 14.56 12.54 -1.48
C ILE A 88 14.08 13.61 -2.45
N LEU A 89 12.98 14.27 -2.10
CA LEU A 89 12.31 15.27 -2.93
C LEU A 89 12.73 16.68 -2.52
N GLN A 90 12.86 17.54 -3.51
CA GLN A 90 13.14 18.98 -3.27
C GLN A 90 11.91 19.68 -2.67
N ASN A 91 10.72 19.30 -3.10
CA ASN A 91 9.44 19.78 -2.59
C ASN A 91 8.62 18.59 -2.11
N SER A 92 7.92 18.71 -1.00
CA SER A 92 7.04 17.66 -0.48
C SER A 92 5.92 17.32 -1.48
N LEU A 93 5.35 16.14 -1.35
CA LEU A 93 4.20 15.72 -2.17
C LEU A 93 2.96 16.57 -1.90
N GLU A 94 2.78 17.06 -0.66
CA GLU A 94 1.72 18.03 -0.33
C GLU A 94 1.85 19.31 -1.16
N SER A 95 3.07 19.80 -1.40
CA SER A 95 3.31 20.97 -2.25
C SER A 95 3.01 20.70 -3.72
N GLN A 96 3.14 19.45 -4.15
CA GLN A 96 2.98 19.01 -5.53
C GLN A 96 1.57 18.46 -5.84
N GLY A 97 0.73 18.26 -4.83
CA GLY A 97 -0.55 17.58 -4.97
C GLY A 97 -1.64 18.13 -4.06
N THR A 98 -2.66 17.34 -3.85
CA THR A 98 -3.82 17.64 -3.02
C THR A 98 -3.82 16.77 -1.77
N LEU A 99 -3.83 17.41 -0.60
CA LEU A 99 -3.92 16.76 0.71
C LEU A 99 -5.33 16.87 1.28
N PHE A 100 -5.89 15.74 1.69
CA PHE A 100 -7.05 15.62 2.55
C PHE A 100 -6.55 15.28 3.96
N PRO A 101 -6.36 16.26 4.84
CA PRO A 101 -5.70 16.04 6.13
C PRO A 101 -6.57 15.26 7.12
N GLU A 102 -7.88 15.21 6.90
CA GLU A 102 -8.85 14.55 7.76
C GLU A 102 -9.84 13.74 6.92
N VAL A 103 -9.46 12.50 6.63
CA VAL A 103 -10.35 11.46 6.08
C VAL A 103 -10.79 10.58 7.25
N ARG A 104 -12.01 10.08 7.24
CA ARG A 104 -12.53 9.31 8.38
C ARG A 104 -13.05 7.94 7.98
N PHE A 105 -12.95 7.03 8.92
CA PHE A 105 -13.70 5.79 8.89
C PHE A 105 -15.11 6.04 9.42
N ALA A 106 -16.11 5.99 8.58
CA ALA A 106 -17.50 6.18 8.99
C ALA A 106 -18.01 4.99 9.82
N ARG A 107 -17.51 3.78 9.55
CA ARG A 107 -17.98 2.54 10.18
C ARG A 107 -16.84 1.57 10.48
N GLY A 108 -17.15 0.60 11.34
CA GLY A 108 -16.25 -0.50 11.67
C GLY A 108 -15.18 -0.14 12.71
N GLY A 109 -14.47 -1.15 13.18
CA GLY A 109 -13.34 -1.02 14.09
C GLY A 109 -12.07 -0.69 13.33
N ALA A 110 -11.15 0.00 14.00
CA ALA A 110 -9.81 0.22 13.50
C ALA A 110 -8.99 -1.06 13.68
N GLY A 111 -8.75 -1.77 12.59
CA GLY A 111 -7.93 -2.97 12.57
C GLY A 111 -7.48 -3.28 11.16
N HIS A 112 -6.41 -4.04 11.02
CA HIS A 112 -5.78 -4.33 9.73
C HIS A 112 -6.75 -4.87 8.68
N PHE A 113 -7.62 -5.82 9.07
CA PHE A 113 -8.57 -6.39 8.13
C PHE A 113 -9.53 -5.34 7.58
N ASN A 114 -10.16 -4.54 8.47
CA ASN A 114 -11.09 -3.50 8.04
C ASN A 114 -10.37 -2.39 7.26
N GLY A 115 -9.27 -1.86 7.79
CA GLY A 115 -8.54 -0.75 7.19
C GLY A 115 -8.04 -1.06 5.79
N LEU A 116 -7.27 -2.14 5.66
CA LEU A 116 -6.69 -2.57 4.37
C LEU A 116 -7.77 -2.99 3.36
N SER A 117 -8.77 -3.76 3.83
CA SER A 117 -9.85 -4.20 2.93
C SER A 117 -10.72 -3.03 2.47
N THR A 118 -11.02 -2.07 3.34
CA THR A 118 -11.79 -0.87 2.97
C THR A 118 -11.07 -0.05 1.90
N GLY A 119 -9.77 0.18 2.05
CA GLY A 119 -8.96 0.93 1.08
C GLY A 119 -8.97 0.34 -0.32
N VAL A 120 -9.01 -1.00 -0.45
CA VAL A 120 -8.96 -1.67 -1.76
C VAL A 120 -10.32 -2.12 -2.29
N SER A 121 -11.37 -2.18 -1.47
CA SER A 121 -12.71 -2.63 -1.91
C SER A 121 -13.76 -1.53 -1.91
N GLY A 122 -13.52 -0.42 -1.19
CA GLY A 122 -14.51 0.63 -1.01
C GLY A 122 -15.71 0.20 -0.16
N ASN A 123 -15.53 -0.81 0.71
CA ASN A 123 -16.57 -1.30 1.60
C ASN A 123 -15.99 -1.60 2.99
N TYR A 124 -16.84 -1.54 4.02
CA TYR A 124 -16.46 -1.77 5.41
C TYR A 124 -16.69 -3.22 5.84
N TYR A 125 -15.80 -3.71 6.71
CA TYR A 125 -15.86 -5.06 7.26
C TYR A 125 -15.85 -5.01 8.78
N ILE A 126 -16.70 -5.84 9.39
CA ILE A 126 -16.77 -5.98 10.85
C ILE A 126 -15.91 -7.16 11.31
N THR A 127 -15.81 -8.19 10.49
CA THR A 127 -15.11 -9.42 10.84
C THR A 127 -13.60 -9.24 10.63
N GLN A 128 -12.85 -9.49 11.67
CA GLN A 128 -11.39 -9.60 11.61
C GLN A 128 -11.04 -11.07 11.42
N GLY A 129 -10.56 -11.42 10.24
CA GLY A 129 -10.10 -12.77 9.94
C GLY A 129 -8.62 -12.79 9.61
N LEU A 130 -7.93 -13.80 10.09
CA LEU A 130 -6.54 -14.05 9.71
C LEU A 130 -6.50 -14.59 8.28
N ARG A 131 -5.82 -13.90 7.37
CA ARG A 131 -5.66 -14.30 5.97
C ARG A 131 -6.97 -14.49 5.20
N ASN A 132 -8.01 -13.78 5.61
CA ASN A 132 -9.26 -13.78 4.89
C ASN A 132 -9.17 -12.86 3.67
N ARG A 133 -10.05 -13.10 2.72
CA ARG A 133 -10.26 -12.21 1.58
C ARG A 133 -11.42 -11.28 1.85
N PRO A 134 -11.45 -10.09 1.23
CA PRO A 134 -12.65 -9.28 1.21
C PRO A 134 -13.84 -10.04 0.59
N GLU A 135 -15.04 -9.83 1.11
CA GLU A 135 -16.26 -10.37 0.50
C GLU A 135 -16.70 -9.55 -0.73
N SER A 136 -16.44 -8.24 -0.69
CA SER A 136 -16.71 -7.33 -1.82
C SER A 136 -15.51 -7.28 -2.76
N PRO A 137 -15.75 -7.08 -4.07
CA PRO A 137 -14.68 -7.01 -5.06
C PRO A 137 -13.67 -5.92 -4.73
N THR A 138 -12.41 -6.21 -4.99
CA THR A 138 -11.32 -5.25 -4.86
C THR A 138 -11.21 -4.38 -6.11
N ILE A 139 -10.49 -3.26 -6.00
CA ILE A 139 -10.21 -2.38 -7.13
C ILE A 139 -9.52 -3.12 -8.29
N PHE A 140 -8.69 -4.14 -8.01
CA PHE A 140 -8.09 -4.99 -9.03
C PHE A 140 -9.14 -5.67 -9.90
N GLU A 141 -10.16 -6.24 -9.27
CA GLU A 141 -11.23 -6.95 -9.93
C GLU A 141 -12.12 -6.00 -10.73
N TYR A 142 -12.42 -4.82 -10.19
CA TYR A 142 -13.16 -3.80 -10.91
C TYR A 142 -12.43 -3.35 -12.18
N LEU A 143 -11.14 -3.06 -12.09
CA LEU A 143 -10.33 -2.63 -13.23
C LEU A 143 -10.23 -3.73 -14.29
N ARG A 144 -9.97 -4.96 -13.89
CA ARG A 144 -9.86 -6.07 -14.83
C ARG A 144 -11.17 -6.40 -15.51
N ARG A 145 -12.28 -6.36 -14.78
CA ARG A 145 -13.60 -6.68 -15.32
C ARG A 145 -14.18 -5.57 -16.19
N HIS A 146 -14.04 -4.31 -15.77
CA HIS A 146 -14.74 -3.18 -16.41
C HIS A 146 -13.83 -2.35 -17.32
N ALA A 147 -12.54 -2.25 -17.06
CA ALA A 147 -11.58 -1.60 -17.94
C ALA A 147 -10.85 -2.59 -18.87
N GLY A 148 -11.00 -3.90 -18.66
CA GLY A 148 -10.39 -4.93 -19.49
C GLY A 148 -8.87 -5.07 -19.30
N PHE A 149 -8.33 -4.64 -18.16
CA PHE A 149 -6.91 -4.73 -17.87
C PHE A 149 -6.46 -6.18 -17.72
N LYS A 150 -5.21 -6.45 -18.09
CA LYS A 150 -4.55 -7.74 -17.91
C LYS A 150 -4.21 -7.93 -16.42
N ALA A 151 -3.98 -9.16 -16.00
CA ALA A 151 -3.52 -9.42 -14.64
C ALA A 151 -2.14 -8.80 -14.37
N THR A 152 -1.26 -8.79 -15.35
CA THR A 152 0.06 -8.13 -15.26
C THR A 152 0.00 -6.60 -15.25
N ASP A 153 -1.16 -6.01 -15.50
CA ASP A 153 -1.40 -4.57 -15.33
C ASP A 153 -1.76 -4.21 -13.88
N CYS A 154 -2.02 -5.20 -13.01
CA CYS A 154 -2.54 -5.03 -11.67
C CYS A 154 -1.68 -5.79 -10.64
N TRP A 155 -0.97 -5.07 -9.78
CA TRP A 155 -0.04 -5.65 -8.80
C TRP A 155 -0.31 -5.16 -7.39
N PHE A 156 -0.22 -6.08 -6.45
CA PHE A 156 -0.07 -5.81 -5.03
C PHE A 156 1.34 -6.24 -4.59
N VAL A 157 2.11 -5.32 -4.04
CA VAL A 157 3.47 -5.58 -3.54
C VAL A 157 3.52 -5.27 -2.05
N GLY A 158 3.85 -6.26 -1.23
CA GLY A 158 3.85 -6.11 0.22
C GLY A 158 4.84 -7.04 0.91
N VAL A 159 4.97 -6.93 2.22
CA VAL A 159 5.96 -7.69 3.00
C VAL A 159 5.67 -9.19 3.03
N GLY A 160 4.45 -9.58 2.76
CA GLY A 160 4.00 -10.96 2.76
C GLY A 160 2.75 -11.17 3.61
N ILE A 161 2.29 -12.41 3.65
CA ILE A 161 1.08 -12.79 4.36
C ILE A 161 1.43 -12.94 5.84
N GLY A 162 1.26 -11.86 6.61
CA GLY A 162 1.33 -11.91 8.06
C GLY A 162 0.13 -12.64 8.67
N GLY A 163 0.24 -13.03 9.94
CA GLY A 163 -0.82 -13.76 10.64
C GLY A 163 -2.16 -13.01 10.73
N SER A 164 -2.14 -11.69 10.75
CA SER A 164 -3.31 -10.82 10.92
C SER A 164 -3.71 -10.02 9.69
N ARG A 165 -3.13 -10.30 8.52
CA ARG A 165 -3.34 -9.52 7.30
C ARG A 165 -4.26 -10.21 6.32
N PRO A 166 -5.19 -9.46 5.70
CA PRO A 166 -6.05 -10.00 4.66
C PRO A 166 -5.28 -10.23 3.35
N LEU A 167 -5.84 -11.08 2.50
CA LEU A 167 -5.37 -11.31 1.14
C LEU A 167 -6.12 -10.35 0.21
N LEU A 168 -5.46 -9.32 -0.31
CA LEU A 168 -6.10 -8.17 -0.91
C LEU A 168 -6.12 -8.16 -2.45
N ASN A 169 -5.44 -9.09 -3.10
CA ASN A 169 -5.32 -9.10 -4.55
C ASN A 169 -6.55 -9.59 -5.31
N PHE A 170 -7.51 -10.20 -4.63
CA PHE A 170 -8.88 -10.49 -5.10
C PHE A 170 -9.79 -10.82 -3.91
N SER A 171 -11.10 -10.83 -4.14
CA SER A 171 -12.14 -11.12 -3.16
C SER A 171 -12.66 -12.55 -3.28
N ASP A 172 -13.51 -12.93 -2.33
CA ASP A 172 -14.30 -14.19 -2.41
C ASP A 172 -15.66 -13.98 -3.12
N HIS A 173 -15.87 -12.82 -3.76
CA HIS A 173 -17.12 -12.51 -4.44
C HIS A 173 -17.36 -13.42 -5.66
N PRO A 174 -18.53 -14.09 -5.77
CA PRO A 174 -18.77 -15.12 -6.78
C PRO A 174 -18.69 -14.64 -8.22
N ASP A 175 -19.07 -13.37 -8.49
CA ASP A 175 -19.08 -12.80 -9.85
C ASP A 175 -17.77 -12.13 -10.22
N TYR A 176 -16.85 -11.94 -9.28
CA TYR A 176 -15.55 -11.30 -9.45
C TYR A 176 -14.43 -12.28 -9.11
N GLY A 177 -14.00 -12.29 -7.86
CA GLY A 177 -13.09 -13.27 -7.31
C GLY A 177 -11.79 -13.43 -8.09
N ARG A 178 -11.21 -14.58 -7.94
CA ARG A 178 -9.92 -14.96 -8.53
C ARG A 178 -9.79 -14.68 -10.04
N ARG A 179 -10.87 -14.86 -10.79
CA ARG A 179 -10.88 -14.64 -12.25
C ARG A 179 -10.42 -13.24 -12.64
N TYR A 180 -10.70 -12.26 -11.82
CA TYR A 180 -10.35 -10.86 -12.05
C TYR A 180 -9.30 -10.35 -11.06
N GLY A 181 -8.63 -11.23 -10.34
CA GLY A 181 -7.61 -10.86 -9.36
C GLY A 181 -6.36 -10.23 -9.96
N GLY A 182 -5.70 -9.38 -9.18
CA GLY A 182 -4.37 -8.86 -9.49
C GLY A 182 -3.26 -9.82 -9.03
N ASN A 183 -2.04 -9.61 -9.49
CA ASN A 183 -0.87 -10.34 -9.03
C ASN A 183 -0.43 -9.85 -7.64
N PHE A 184 -0.01 -10.79 -6.80
CA PHE A 184 0.54 -10.49 -5.48
C PHE A 184 2.02 -10.88 -5.43
N LEU A 185 2.87 -9.95 -5.00
CA LEU A 185 4.29 -10.17 -4.81
C LEU A 185 4.68 -9.86 -3.36
N ALA A 186 5.21 -10.87 -2.66
CA ALA A 186 5.89 -10.71 -1.38
C ALA A 186 7.41 -10.78 -1.60
N PRO A 187 8.08 -9.65 -1.90
CA PRO A 187 9.43 -9.69 -2.43
C PRO A 187 10.45 -10.26 -1.45
N LEU A 188 10.31 -9.96 -0.16
CA LEU A 188 11.25 -10.44 0.86
C LEU A 188 11.14 -11.94 1.12
N THR A 189 9.95 -12.52 0.87
CA THR A 189 9.76 -13.97 0.89
C THR A 189 10.24 -14.59 -0.43
N THR A 190 9.84 -13.99 -1.56
CA THR A 190 10.13 -14.52 -2.91
C THR A 190 11.61 -14.48 -3.21
N PHE A 191 12.27 -13.35 -2.97
CA PHE A 191 13.70 -13.13 -3.32
C PHE A 191 14.63 -13.22 -2.09
N GLY A 192 14.08 -13.38 -0.89
CA GLY A 192 14.81 -13.65 0.32
C GLY A 192 15.24 -15.12 0.46
N GLU A 193 15.69 -15.51 1.66
CA GLU A 193 16.17 -16.85 1.94
C GLU A 193 15.20 -17.98 1.51
N PRO A 194 13.87 -17.91 1.79
CA PRO A 194 12.98 -18.97 1.39
C PRO A 194 12.90 -19.16 -0.13
N GLY A 195 12.83 -18.07 -0.89
CA GLY A 195 12.78 -18.14 -2.34
C GLY A 195 14.11 -18.56 -2.96
N GLN A 196 15.22 -18.04 -2.45
CA GLN A 196 16.58 -18.43 -2.90
C GLN A 196 16.81 -19.93 -2.72
N LYS A 197 16.37 -20.50 -1.61
CA LYS A 197 16.45 -21.94 -1.37
C LYS A 197 15.82 -22.76 -2.50
N HIS A 198 14.74 -22.28 -3.12
CA HIS A 198 14.01 -23.01 -4.16
C HIS A 198 14.47 -22.70 -5.58
N PHE A 199 14.94 -21.48 -5.86
CA PHE A 199 15.18 -21.00 -7.22
C PHE A 199 16.65 -20.80 -7.59
N MET A 200 17.53 -20.57 -6.60
CA MET A 200 18.94 -20.25 -6.87
C MET A 200 19.88 -21.41 -6.66
N ASP A 201 19.56 -22.35 -5.78
CA ASP A 201 20.42 -23.47 -5.50
C ASP A 201 20.24 -24.59 -6.54
N PHE A 202 21.36 -25.01 -7.15
CA PHE A 202 21.35 -26.21 -7.97
C PHE A 202 21.20 -27.44 -7.07
N LYS A 203 20.14 -28.22 -7.28
CA LYS A 203 19.87 -29.45 -6.51
C LYS A 203 19.79 -30.66 -7.42
N ASN A 204 20.46 -31.71 -7.01
CA ASN A 204 20.21 -33.05 -7.57
C ASN A 204 19.03 -33.65 -6.82
N TYR A 205 17.89 -33.80 -7.49
CA TYR A 205 16.68 -34.35 -6.90
C TYR A 205 16.62 -35.87 -7.06
N HIS A 206 16.23 -36.54 -6.00
CA HIS A 206 15.66 -37.90 -6.07
C HIS A 206 14.18 -37.79 -6.42
N PRO A 207 13.60 -38.77 -7.13
CA PRO A 207 12.18 -38.72 -7.52
C PRO A 207 11.21 -38.44 -6.36
N GLU A 208 11.50 -38.97 -5.17
CA GLU A 208 10.68 -38.73 -3.98
C GLU A 208 10.85 -37.33 -3.38
N SER A 209 12.06 -36.79 -3.41
CA SER A 209 12.33 -35.43 -2.94
C SER A 209 11.86 -34.36 -3.94
N ASP A 210 11.77 -34.72 -5.21
CA ASP A 210 11.23 -33.81 -6.25
C ASP A 210 9.77 -33.45 -5.99
N TRP A 211 8.98 -34.42 -5.56
CA TRP A 211 7.56 -34.20 -5.24
C TRP A 211 7.37 -33.26 -4.05
N GLU A 212 8.21 -33.33 -3.06
CA GLU A 212 8.15 -32.43 -1.91
C GLU A 212 8.56 -31.02 -2.30
N THR A 213 9.63 -30.88 -3.07
CA THR A 213 10.07 -29.60 -3.62
C THR A 213 9.02 -28.98 -4.55
N ILE A 214 8.38 -29.77 -5.42
CA ILE A 214 7.29 -29.28 -6.28
C ILE A 214 6.10 -28.79 -5.44
N ARG A 215 5.73 -29.51 -4.38
CA ARG A 215 4.68 -29.07 -3.45
C ARG A 215 5.06 -27.80 -2.71
N GLU A 216 6.29 -27.68 -2.24
CA GLU A 216 6.80 -26.48 -1.58
C GLU A 216 6.82 -25.29 -2.54
N ILE A 217 7.31 -25.46 -3.78
CA ILE A 217 7.30 -24.43 -4.82
C ILE A 217 5.86 -24.01 -5.13
N ARG A 218 4.95 -24.96 -5.29
CA ARG A 218 3.53 -24.68 -5.53
C ARG A 218 2.92 -23.89 -4.37
N THR A 219 3.15 -24.30 -3.13
CA THR A 219 2.68 -23.59 -1.93
C THR A 219 3.27 -22.19 -1.85
N PHE A 220 4.56 -22.05 -2.15
CA PHE A 220 5.24 -20.76 -2.21
C PHE A 220 4.61 -19.84 -3.27
N LEU A 221 4.40 -20.34 -4.49
CA LEU A 221 3.78 -19.58 -5.57
C LEU A 221 2.35 -19.19 -5.24
N ASN A 222 1.55 -20.11 -4.69
CA ASN A 222 0.17 -19.83 -4.29
C ASN A 222 0.06 -18.79 -3.17
N ASN A 223 1.05 -18.74 -2.28
CA ASN A 223 1.07 -17.76 -1.19
C ASN A 223 1.60 -16.39 -1.60
N ASN A 224 2.45 -16.32 -2.62
CA ASN A 224 3.17 -15.09 -2.98
C ASN A 224 2.74 -14.50 -4.33
N PHE A 225 2.14 -15.30 -5.21
CA PHE A 225 1.67 -14.86 -6.52
C PHE A 225 0.22 -15.24 -6.72
N ALA A 226 -0.56 -14.31 -7.24
CA ALA A 226 -1.91 -14.61 -7.68
C ALA A 226 -1.94 -15.51 -8.94
N ALA A 227 -0.80 -15.72 -9.57
CA ALA A 227 -0.64 -16.53 -10.78
C ALA A 227 -0.50 -18.02 -10.45
N ASP A 228 -1.46 -18.59 -9.77
CA ASP A 228 -1.46 -20.04 -9.58
C ASP A 228 -2.23 -20.74 -10.72
N GLY A 229 -1.77 -20.58 -11.93
CA GLY A 229 -2.32 -21.24 -13.11
C GLY A 229 -2.27 -22.78 -13.08
N LEU A 230 -1.67 -23.36 -12.05
CA LEU A 230 -1.55 -24.81 -11.90
C LEU A 230 -2.87 -25.50 -11.55
N GLU A 231 -3.77 -24.83 -10.81
CA GLU A 231 -5.07 -25.37 -10.46
C GLU A 231 -6.17 -24.99 -11.46
N ILE A 232 -6.13 -23.75 -11.94
CA ILE A 232 -7.13 -23.22 -12.87
C ILE A 232 -6.38 -22.40 -13.93
N PRO A 233 -5.80 -23.05 -14.94
CA PRO A 233 -5.05 -22.39 -15.98
C PRO A 233 -5.84 -21.24 -16.62
N HIS A 234 -5.21 -20.08 -16.79
CA HIS A 234 -5.76 -18.93 -17.54
C HIS A 234 -6.98 -18.23 -16.91
N LEU A 235 -7.31 -18.48 -15.63
CA LEU A 235 -8.43 -17.78 -15.02
C LEU A 235 -8.16 -16.30 -14.83
N TYR A 236 -6.92 -15.90 -14.55
CA TYR A 236 -6.56 -14.49 -14.42
C TYR A 236 -5.24 -14.06 -15.07
N ASN A 237 -4.25 -14.93 -15.23
CA ASN A 237 -3.11 -14.71 -16.12
C ASN A 237 -3.24 -15.56 -17.39
N SER A 238 -2.96 -14.98 -18.54
CA SER A 238 -2.77 -15.75 -19.77
C SER A 238 -1.40 -16.43 -19.77
N VAL A 239 -1.17 -17.38 -20.70
CA VAL A 239 0.13 -18.05 -20.85
C VAL A 239 1.26 -17.04 -21.07
N ASP A 240 1.00 -16.01 -21.86
CA ASP A 240 2.00 -14.96 -22.14
C ASP A 240 2.32 -14.15 -20.88
N GLU A 241 1.31 -13.84 -20.09
CA GLU A 241 1.48 -13.15 -18.79
C GLU A 241 2.26 -14.02 -17.81
N GLU A 242 1.95 -15.31 -17.71
CA GLU A 242 2.71 -16.25 -16.88
C GLU A 242 4.17 -16.34 -17.30
N ASN A 243 4.44 -16.41 -18.61
CA ASN A 243 5.80 -16.43 -19.12
C ASN A 243 6.54 -15.12 -18.78
N LYS A 244 5.88 -13.98 -18.94
CA LYS A 244 6.43 -12.67 -18.56
C LYS A 244 6.75 -12.59 -17.06
N ILE A 245 5.88 -13.14 -16.21
CA ILE A 245 6.12 -13.23 -14.76
C ILE A 245 7.33 -14.14 -14.47
N ARG A 246 7.44 -15.30 -15.10
CA ARG A 246 8.60 -16.19 -14.93
C ARG A 246 9.91 -15.54 -15.36
N GLU A 247 9.90 -14.79 -16.45
CA GLU A 247 11.06 -14.02 -16.92
C GLU A 247 11.43 -12.93 -15.93
N PHE A 248 10.45 -12.19 -15.40
CA PHE A 248 10.66 -11.22 -14.34
C PHE A 248 11.27 -11.85 -13.08
N ILE A 249 10.78 -12.99 -12.64
CA ILE A 249 11.32 -13.71 -11.48
C ILE A 249 12.82 -14.05 -11.70
N ARG A 250 13.17 -14.59 -12.87
CA ARG A 250 14.57 -14.89 -13.22
C ARG A 250 15.43 -13.62 -13.23
N TYR A 251 14.96 -12.59 -13.89
CA TYR A 251 15.61 -11.28 -13.92
C TYR A 251 15.88 -10.74 -12.52
N MET A 252 14.90 -10.85 -11.62
CA MET A 252 15.05 -10.39 -10.24
C MET A 252 16.05 -11.23 -9.43
N PHE A 253 16.06 -12.55 -9.58
CA PHE A 253 17.06 -13.38 -8.93
C PHE A 253 18.48 -13.03 -9.41
N ASP A 254 18.66 -12.77 -10.70
CA ASP A 254 19.95 -12.33 -11.23
C ASP A 254 20.38 -10.98 -10.62
N LYS A 255 19.47 -10.03 -10.49
CA LYS A 255 19.71 -8.74 -9.84
C LYS A 255 20.06 -8.88 -8.35
N VAL A 256 19.31 -9.70 -7.61
CA VAL A 256 19.60 -9.97 -6.19
C VAL A 256 20.99 -10.59 -6.03
N LYS A 257 21.33 -11.56 -6.86
CA LYS A 257 22.65 -12.22 -6.83
C LYS A 257 23.81 -11.27 -7.13
N GLN A 258 23.56 -10.23 -7.93
CA GLN A 258 24.55 -9.23 -8.34
C GLN A 258 24.50 -7.95 -7.50
N ASP A 259 23.64 -7.88 -6.47
CA ASP A 259 23.39 -6.70 -5.66
C ASP A 259 23.00 -5.46 -6.50
N GLN A 260 22.11 -5.68 -7.49
CA GLN A 260 21.69 -4.67 -8.46
C GLN A 260 20.22 -4.27 -8.31
N VAL A 261 19.56 -4.70 -7.25
CA VAL A 261 18.20 -4.22 -6.94
C VAL A 261 18.25 -2.74 -6.63
N ILE A 262 17.34 -1.97 -7.24
CA ILE A 262 17.27 -0.52 -7.01
C ILE A 262 16.60 -0.28 -5.66
N LEU A 263 17.37 0.15 -4.68
CA LEU A 263 16.91 0.43 -3.32
C LEU A 263 16.97 1.92 -3.00
N PRO A 264 16.16 2.41 -2.04
CA PRO A 264 16.35 3.73 -1.46
C PRO A 264 17.76 3.90 -0.88
N PRO A 265 18.29 5.14 -0.80
CA PRO A 265 19.60 5.39 -0.20
C PRO A 265 19.74 4.84 1.22
N VAL A 266 18.70 4.99 2.03
CA VAL A 266 18.51 4.25 3.28
C VAL A 266 17.56 3.09 3.00
N ASN A 267 17.96 1.88 3.37
CA ASN A 267 17.19 0.65 3.10
C ASN A 267 17.33 -0.39 4.23
N ASP A 268 17.34 0.08 5.46
CA ASP A 268 17.67 -0.69 6.65
C ASP A 268 16.45 -1.41 7.29
N ASN A 269 15.26 -1.24 6.73
CA ASN A 269 14.06 -1.95 7.17
C ASN A 269 13.35 -2.69 6.00
N ARG A 270 12.28 -3.44 6.32
CA ARG A 270 11.55 -4.25 5.35
C ARG A 270 10.76 -3.40 4.36
N ASP A 271 10.17 -2.30 4.82
CA ASP A 271 9.34 -1.42 3.99
C ASP A 271 10.18 -0.75 2.90
N LEU A 272 11.38 -0.25 3.22
CA LEU A 272 12.29 0.35 2.27
C LEU A 272 12.77 -0.64 1.21
N LYS A 273 13.03 -1.89 1.61
CA LYS A 273 13.33 -2.97 0.65
C LYS A 273 12.12 -3.28 -0.23
N THR A 274 10.92 -3.36 0.34
CA THR A 274 9.67 -3.57 -0.42
C THR A 274 9.46 -2.49 -1.46
N ILE A 275 9.71 -1.22 -1.13
CA ILE A 275 9.69 -0.09 -2.07
C ILE A 275 10.66 -0.32 -3.23
N GLY A 276 11.88 -0.76 -2.97
CA GLY A 276 12.84 -1.06 -4.03
C GLY A 276 12.32 -2.12 -5.01
N TYR A 277 11.75 -3.19 -4.50
CA TYR A 277 11.13 -4.21 -5.35
C TYR A 277 9.87 -3.71 -6.07
N ALA A 278 9.10 -2.82 -5.47
CA ALA A 278 7.98 -2.16 -6.14
C ALA A 278 8.46 -1.32 -7.34
N VAL A 279 9.59 -0.62 -7.21
CA VAL A 279 10.24 0.09 -8.33
C VAL A 279 10.64 -0.86 -9.45
N GLU A 280 11.14 -2.05 -9.13
CA GLU A 280 11.48 -3.05 -10.17
C GLU A 280 10.22 -3.56 -10.90
N VAL A 281 9.10 -3.74 -10.20
CA VAL A 281 7.80 -4.06 -10.82
C VAL A 281 7.35 -2.93 -11.74
N LEU A 282 7.45 -1.65 -11.30
CA LEU A 282 7.12 -0.49 -12.13
C LEU A 282 7.96 -0.45 -13.41
N ARG A 283 9.26 -0.64 -13.31
CA ARG A 283 10.18 -0.60 -14.45
C ARG A 283 9.94 -1.72 -15.45
N TYR A 284 9.64 -2.92 -14.96
CA TYR A 284 9.49 -4.09 -15.80
C TYR A 284 8.10 -4.19 -16.45
N PHE A 285 7.04 -4.00 -15.67
CA PHE A 285 5.67 -4.20 -16.12
C PHE A 285 4.97 -2.91 -16.55
N LYS A 286 5.32 -1.77 -15.97
CA LYS A 286 4.59 -0.50 -16.10
C LYS A 286 3.09 -0.71 -15.86
N PRO A 287 2.73 -1.26 -14.68
CA PRO A 287 1.37 -1.67 -14.39
C PRO A 287 0.41 -0.47 -14.43
N LYS A 288 -0.85 -0.72 -14.76
CA LYS A 288 -1.92 0.28 -14.66
C LYS A 288 -2.22 0.60 -13.19
N LEU A 289 -2.24 -0.42 -12.33
CA LEU A 289 -2.38 -0.25 -10.89
C LEU A 289 -1.28 -1.02 -10.14
N LEU A 290 -0.55 -0.31 -9.29
CA LEU A 290 0.33 -0.88 -8.29
C LEU A 290 -0.15 -0.44 -6.90
N VAL A 291 -0.43 -1.39 -6.03
CA VAL A 291 -0.65 -1.15 -4.60
C VAL A 291 0.61 -1.58 -3.84
N VAL A 292 1.12 -0.73 -2.98
CA VAL A 292 2.29 -1.00 -2.14
C VAL A 292 1.89 -0.92 -0.68
N ASP A 293 2.19 -1.97 0.08
CA ASP A 293 1.85 -2.12 1.49
C ASP A 293 3.10 -1.96 2.37
N LEU A 294 3.12 -0.96 3.25
CA LEU A 294 4.21 -0.64 4.18
C LEU A 294 3.77 -0.95 5.61
N THR A 295 4.53 -1.79 6.34
CA THR A 295 4.01 -2.47 7.52
C THR A 295 4.84 -2.29 8.79
N ASP A 296 6.05 -1.74 8.69
CA ASP A 296 6.99 -1.67 9.81
C ASP A 296 6.56 -0.67 10.90
N ILE A 297 5.61 0.23 10.59
CA ILE A 297 5.03 1.16 11.55
C ILE A 297 4.10 0.50 12.58
N ASP A 298 3.69 -0.75 12.37
CA ASP A 298 2.84 -1.49 13.31
C ASP A 298 3.54 -1.84 14.63
N VAL A 299 4.85 -1.68 14.70
CA VAL A 299 5.65 -1.80 15.93
C VAL A 299 5.18 -0.85 17.05
N CYS A 300 4.39 0.17 16.72
CA CYS A 300 3.83 1.15 17.66
C CYS A 300 3.07 0.54 18.86
N HIS A 301 2.58 -0.69 18.74
CA HIS A 301 1.97 -1.43 19.86
C HIS A 301 2.89 -1.67 21.04
N SER A 302 4.20 -1.69 20.81
CA SER A 302 5.20 -2.06 21.80
C SER A 302 6.38 -1.09 21.89
N ASP A 303 6.60 -0.26 20.88
CA ASP A 303 7.77 0.60 20.78
C ASP A 303 7.45 1.85 19.97
N PHE A 304 7.26 2.96 20.68
CA PHE A 304 6.92 4.24 20.08
C PHE A 304 8.10 4.87 19.33
N THR A 305 9.29 4.73 19.88
CA THR A 305 10.51 5.24 19.24
C THR A 305 10.78 4.53 17.89
N ALA A 306 10.60 3.21 17.87
CA ALA A 306 10.70 2.44 16.63
C ALA A 306 9.60 2.81 15.62
N TYR A 307 8.40 3.14 16.08
CA TYR A 307 7.32 3.64 15.24
C TYR A 307 7.70 4.96 14.56
N LEU A 308 8.20 5.95 15.31
CA LEU A 308 8.66 7.22 14.74
C LEU A 308 9.77 7.01 13.71
N LYS A 309 10.75 6.18 14.04
CA LYS A 309 11.83 5.77 13.14
C LYS A 309 11.29 5.16 11.84
N ASN A 310 10.34 4.24 11.94
CA ASN A 310 9.78 3.57 10.77
C ASN A 310 8.86 4.49 9.96
N LEU A 311 8.14 5.40 10.61
CA LEU A 311 7.33 6.40 9.92
C LEU A 311 8.20 7.35 9.08
N HIS A 312 9.32 7.82 9.64
CA HIS A 312 10.31 8.62 8.92
C HIS A 312 10.93 7.86 7.74
N ARG A 313 11.18 6.55 7.88
CA ARG A 313 11.66 5.68 6.81
C ARG A 313 10.60 5.43 5.74
N ALA A 314 9.36 5.22 6.13
CA ALA A 314 8.27 5.04 5.19
C ALA A 314 8.08 6.30 4.33
N ASP A 315 8.15 7.49 4.93
CA ASP A 315 8.17 8.78 4.22
C ASP A 315 9.31 8.85 3.19
N HIS A 316 10.54 8.51 3.61
CA HIS A 316 11.70 8.45 2.72
C HIS A 316 11.48 7.47 1.56
N GLY A 317 10.92 6.30 1.84
CA GLY A 317 10.58 5.29 0.83
C GLY A 317 9.54 5.79 -0.18
N VAL A 318 8.50 6.49 0.28
CA VAL A 318 7.48 7.06 -0.63
C VAL A 318 8.07 8.17 -1.50
N GLY A 319 8.91 9.03 -0.93
CA GLY A 319 9.66 10.03 -1.70
C GLY A 319 10.54 9.40 -2.77
N PHE A 320 11.22 8.30 -2.43
CA PHE A 320 12.02 7.54 -3.38
C PHE A 320 11.16 6.92 -4.48
N LEU A 321 10.05 6.28 -4.12
CA LEU A 321 9.11 5.68 -5.09
C LEU A 321 8.62 6.72 -6.10
N TRP A 322 8.19 7.90 -5.61
CA TRP A 322 7.76 9.00 -6.49
C TRP A 322 8.87 9.46 -7.43
N ARG A 323 10.07 9.66 -6.91
CA ARG A 323 11.23 10.05 -7.74
C ARG A 323 11.52 9.00 -8.81
N GLU A 324 11.45 7.73 -8.51
CA GLU A 324 11.70 6.66 -9.49
C GLU A 324 10.58 6.56 -10.54
N ILE A 325 9.32 6.83 -10.18
CA ILE A 325 8.21 6.98 -11.14
C ILE A 325 8.53 8.09 -12.15
N GLN A 326 9.00 9.27 -11.66
CA GLN A 326 9.36 10.40 -12.51
C GLN A 326 10.58 10.12 -13.43
N ARG A 327 11.29 9.04 -13.22
CA ARG A 327 12.41 8.58 -14.05
C ARG A 327 12.04 7.54 -15.10
N ILE A 328 10.81 7.07 -15.10
CA ILE A 328 10.29 6.13 -16.11
C ILE A 328 9.56 6.97 -17.18
N PRO A 329 10.11 7.09 -18.41
CA PRO A 329 9.58 8.03 -19.42
C PRO A 329 8.10 7.84 -19.72
N GLU A 330 7.60 6.60 -19.69
CA GLU A 330 6.21 6.28 -19.97
C GLU A 330 5.27 6.58 -18.78
N MET A 331 5.81 6.83 -17.59
CA MET A 331 5.04 7.02 -16.36
C MET A 331 5.14 8.43 -15.78
N GLN A 332 6.20 9.18 -16.05
CA GLN A 332 6.51 10.46 -15.41
C GLN A 332 5.34 11.45 -15.44
N ASP A 333 4.66 11.61 -16.59
CA ASP A 333 3.56 12.56 -16.79
C ASP A 333 2.18 11.86 -16.84
N ASN A 334 2.16 10.54 -16.62
CA ASN A 334 0.99 9.67 -16.78
C ASN A 334 0.69 8.84 -15.53
N THR A 335 1.10 9.30 -14.36
CA THR A 335 0.87 8.59 -13.09
C THR A 335 0.21 9.50 -12.07
N ILE A 336 -0.77 8.94 -11.36
CA ILE A 336 -1.27 9.49 -10.10
C ILE A 336 -0.81 8.58 -8.97
N MET A 337 -0.20 9.14 -7.93
CA MET A 337 0.08 8.43 -6.70
C MET A 337 -0.88 8.86 -5.60
N LEU A 338 -1.43 7.86 -4.92
CA LEU A 338 -2.29 7.99 -3.74
C LEU A 338 -1.53 7.45 -2.53
N VAL A 339 -1.60 8.14 -1.41
CA VAL A 339 -0.99 7.69 -0.14
C VAL A 339 -2.02 7.80 0.97
N MET A 340 -2.24 6.72 1.73
CA MET A 340 -3.20 6.71 2.82
C MET A 340 -2.80 5.70 3.91
N PRO A 341 -2.94 6.03 5.19
CA PRO A 341 -2.91 5.05 6.27
C PRO A 341 -4.15 4.14 6.24
N GLU A 342 -4.00 2.89 6.67
CA GLU A 342 -5.14 1.98 6.81
C GLU A 342 -6.09 2.35 7.94
N HIS A 343 -5.57 2.92 9.02
CA HIS A 343 -6.30 3.50 10.17
C HIS A 343 -5.39 4.46 10.93
N GLY A 344 -5.94 5.20 11.90
CA GLY A 344 -5.20 5.95 12.90
C GLY A 344 -4.81 5.09 14.11
N ARG A 345 -4.39 5.73 15.20
CA ARG A 345 -4.09 5.06 16.47
C ARG A 345 -4.77 5.79 17.63
N ASP A 346 -4.83 5.13 18.77
CA ASP A 346 -5.45 5.70 19.99
C ASP A 346 -4.80 7.03 20.38
N MET A 347 -5.59 7.92 20.99
CA MET A 347 -5.07 9.16 21.56
C MET A 347 -4.24 8.88 22.79
N ASP A 348 -4.75 8.00 23.65
CA ASP A 348 -4.11 7.63 24.89
C ASP A 348 -3.16 6.44 24.69
N PRO A 349 -2.00 6.45 25.37
CA PRO A 349 -1.04 5.36 25.27
C PRO A 349 -1.55 4.09 25.98
N ASN A 350 -0.99 2.95 25.60
CA ASN A 350 -1.10 1.72 26.36
C ASN A 350 -0.03 1.67 27.47
N PRO A 351 -0.07 0.67 28.38
CA PRO A 351 0.87 0.60 29.52
C PRO A 351 2.28 0.12 29.14
N ILE A 352 2.58 -0.16 27.88
CA ILE A 352 3.87 -0.67 27.44
C ILE A 352 4.80 0.51 27.19
N GLN A 353 5.98 0.50 27.79
CA GLN A 353 7.04 1.47 27.54
C GLN A 353 8.15 0.82 26.69
N ASP A 354 8.69 1.59 25.77
CA ASP A 354 9.88 1.23 25.03
C ASP A 354 11.18 1.45 25.85
N LEU A 355 12.32 1.19 25.24
CA LEU A 355 13.63 1.33 25.92
C LEU A 355 14.00 2.78 26.28
N ASN A 356 13.23 3.76 25.80
CA ASN A 356 13.40 5.17 26.06
C ASN A 356 12.33 5.72 27.03
N ASP A 357 11.61 4.82 27.73
CA ASP A 357 10.53 5.12 28.64
C ASP A 357 9.30 5.80 27.99
N TRP A 358 9.17 5.72 26.64
CA TRP A 358 8.01 6.22 25.93
C TRP A 358 6.91 5.17 25.86
N TYR A 359 5.69 5.60 26.13
CA TYR A 359 4.52 4.72 26.05
C TYR A 359 4.14 4.43 24.59
N ALA A 360 3.80 3.19 24.33
CA ALA A 360 3.30 2.71 23.05
C ALA A 360 1.81 3.05 22.85
N TYR A 361 1.33 2.89 21.61
CA TYR A 361 -0.07 3.21 21.25
C TYR A 361 -0.70 2.09 20.46
N ASP A 362 -1.90 1.70 20.91
CA ASP A 362 -2.75 0.73 20.20
C ASP A 362 -3.65 1.40 19.17
N HIS A 363 -4.52 0.61 18.55
CA HIS A 363 -5.63 1.06 17.72
C HIS A 363 -6.91 0.34 18.14
N SER A 364 -7.50 0.80 19.22
CA SER A 364 -8.66 0.16 19.83
C SER A 364 -9.95 0.46 19.09
N ALA A 365 -10.77 -0.56 18.88
CA ALA A 365 -12.09 -0.39 18.31
C ALA A 365 -12.94 0.58 19.15
N GLY A 366 -13.45 1.65 18.52
CA GLY A 366 -14.29 2.64 19.20
C GLY A 366 -13.59 3.90 19.65
N ASN A 367 -12.28 3.98 19.61
CA ASN A 367 -11.56 5.24 19.81
C ASN A 367 -11.67 6.10 18.53
N GLU A 368 -12.16 7.33 18.66
CA GLU A 368 -12.36 8.23 17.49
C GLU A 368 -11.05 8.57 16.78
N ASN A 369 -9.93 8.65 17.51
CA ASN A 369 -8.64 8.96 16.91
C ASN A 369 -8.15 7.86 15.94
N THR A 370 -8.53 6.61 16.19
CA THR A 370 -8.19 5.48 15.31
C THR A 370 -8.91 5.54 13.95
N ARG A 371 -9.97 6.33 13.85
CA ARG A 371 -10.75 6.53 12.64
C ARG A 371 -10.28 7.71 11.80
N ARG A 372 -9.30 8.46 12.28
CA ARG A 372 -8.77 9.66 11.66
C ARG A 372 -7.51 9.34 10.89
N ILE A 373 -7.55 9.53 9.59
CA ILE A 373 -6.44 9.32 8.67
C ILE A 373 -6.32 10.51 7.72
N PHE A 374 -5.27 10.53 6.93
CA PHE A 374 -5.14 11.47 5.83
C PHE A 374 -5.17 10.73 4.49
N SER A 375 -5.40 11.46 3.40
CA SER A 375 -5.16 10.98 2.04
C SER A 375 -4.42 12.05 1.25
N LEU A 376 -3.40 11.65 0.51
CA LEU A 376 -2.61 12.54 -0.34
C LEU A 376 -2.65 12.02 -1.77
N MET A 377 -2.95 12.90 -2.72
CA MET A 377 -2.93 12.62 -4.16
C MET A 377 -1.92 13.52 -4.85
N VAL A 378 -1.11 12.98 -5.74
CA VAL A 378 -0.13 13.74 -6.52
C VAL A 378 0.00 13.16 -7.93
N GLY A 379 0.26 13.99 -8.92
CA GLY A 379 0.57 13.57 -10.28
C GLY A 379 -0.33 14.16 -11.35
N ALA A 380 -0.53 13.43 -12.42
CA ALA A 380 -1.23 13.89 -13.62
C ALA A 380 -2.65 14.42 -13.33
N GLY A 381 -2.86 15.71 -13.61
CA GLY A 381 -4.18 16.34 -13.43
C GLY A 381 -4.61 16.60 -11.99
N ILE A 382 -3.70 16.43 -11.01
CA ILE A 382 -3.95 16.74 -9.60
C ILE A 382 -3.47 18.16 -9.30
N ASP A 383 -4.34 18.95 -8.66
CA ASP A 383 -4.00 20.33 -8.26
C ASP A 383 -2.90 20.35 -7.20
N ALA A 384 -1.88 21.16 -7.44
CA ALA A 384 -0.73 21.30 -6.57
C ALA A 384 -0.99 22.24 -5.39
N GLY A 385 -0.50 21.85 -4.20
CA GLY A 385 -0.58 22.68 -2.99
C GLY A 385 -1.99 22.86 -2.43
N LEU A 386 -2.95 22.04 -2.84
CA LEU A 386 -4.32 22.12 -2.37
C LEU A 386 -4.50 21.31 -1.09
N ARG A 387 -5.15 21.90 -0.08
CA ARG A 387 -5.49 21.26 1.18
C ARG A 387 -7.01 21.33 1.40
N ILE A 388 -7.67 20.19 1.50
CA ILE A 388 -9.13 20.08 1.52
C ILE A 388 -9.61 19.50 2.84
N GLY A 389 -10.39 20.28 3.58
CA GLY A 389 -10.92 19.89 4.88
C GLY A 389 -9.90 20.04 6.02
N GLY A 390 -10.20 19.43 7.15
CA GLY A 390 -9.42 19.45 8.39
C GLY A 390 -10.23 18.94 9.56
N SER A 391 -9.68 18.98 10.78
CA SER A 391 -10.32 18.41 11.98
C SER A 391 -11.72 18.95 12.25
N GLU A 392 -11.95 20.24 12.00
CA GLU A 392 -13.26 20.91 12.16
C GLU A 392 -14.25 20.55 11.05
N ASN A 393 -13.74 20.28 9.86
CA ASN A 393 -14.52 19.94 8.68
C ASN A 393 -13.86 18.77 7.94
N PRO A 394 -14.03 17.54 8.42
CA PRO A 394 -13.43 16.36 7.76
C PRO A 394 -14.03 16.16 6.38
N VAL A 395 -13.18 15.86 5.41
CA VAL A 395 -13.57 15.62 4.02
C VAL A 395 -12.97 14.31 3.54
N GLY A 396 -13.84 13.42 3.08
CA GLY A 396 -13.46 12.07 2.63
C GLY A 396 -13.76 10.99 3.64
N ASP A 397 -13.80 9.79 3.12
CA ASP A 397 -14.04 8.55 3.84
C ASP A 397 -13.03 7.50 3.40
N ALA A 398 -12.65 6.58 4.28
CA ALA A 398 -11.68 5.52 3.95
C ALA A 398 -12.15 4.65 2.77
N SER A 399 -13.45 4.52 2.56
CA SER A 399 -14.03 3.80 1.43
C SER A 399 -13.96 4.54 0.09
N ASP A 400 -13.53 5.80 0.08
CA ASP A 400 -13.52 6.65 -1.12
C ASP A 400 -12.39 6.31 -2.10
N ILE A 401 -11.35 5.62 -1.66
CA ILE A 401 -10.17 5.34 -2.49
C ILE A 401 -10.50 4.46 -3.69
N THR A 402 -11.26 3.39 -3.48
CA THR A 402 -11.68 2.50 -4.58
C THR A 402 -12.48 3.22 -5.65
N PRO A 403 -13.55 4.00 -5.34
CA PRO A 403 -14.24 4.78 -6.36
C PRO A 403 -13.39 5.92 -6.93
N THR A 404 -12.41 6.45 -6.21
CA THR A 404 -11.45 7.43 -6.74
C THR A 404 -10.57 6.81 -7.82
N ILE A 405 -9.98 5.65 -7.58
CA ILE A 405 -9.18 4.94 -8.58
C ILE A 405 -10.05 4.54 -9.78
N ALA A 406 -11.29 4.10 -9.53
CA ALA A 406 -12.24 3.81 -10.61
C ALA A 406 -12.59 5.06 -11.46
N ASP A 407 -12.67 6.22 -10.83
CA ASP A 407 -12.89 7.51 -11.51
C ASP A 407 -11.69 7.90 -12.37
N ILE A 408 -10.48 7.78 -11.84
CA ILE A 408 -9.23 8.01 -12.57
C ILE A 408 -9.18 7.18 -13.86
N PHE A 409 -9.60 5.92 -13.81
CA PHE A 409 -9.63 5.05 -14.99
C PHE A 409 -10.93 5.09 -15.80
N GLY A 410 -11.84 6.02 -15.52
CA GLY A 410 -13.06 6.25 -16.28
C GLY A 410 -14.13 5.15 -16.14
N ILE A 411 -14.05 4.31 -15.12
CA ILE A 411 -15.03 3.22 -14.85
C ILE A 411 -15.90 3.44 -13.61
N LYS A 412 -15.92 4.66 -13.06
CA LYS A 412 -16.70 5.00 -11.85
C LYS A 412 -18.17 4.58 -11.93
N ASN A 413 -18.81 4.81 -13.09
CA ASN A 413 -20.21 4.48 -13.29
C ASN A 413 -20.46 2.97 -13.29
N GLN A 414 -19.56 2.18 -13.86
CA GLN A 414 -19.63 0.72 -13.86
C GLN A 414 -19.48 0.15 -12.45
N VAL A 415 -18.50 0.66 -11.69
CA VAL A 415 -18.26 0.26 -10.31
C VAL A 415 -19.44 0.64 -9.42
N LYS A 416 -19.98 1.86 -9.56
CA LYS A 416 -21.17 2.29 -8.84
C LYS A 416 -22.39 1.43 -9.19
N SER A 417 -22.57 1.10 -10.46
CA SER A 417 -23.70 0.29 -10.95
C SER A 417 -23.63 -1.17 -10.49
N ALA A 418 -22.45 -1.67 -10.12
CA ALA A 418 -22.30 -2.98 -9.50
C ALA A 418 -22.98 -3.05 -8.12
N GLY A 419 -23.15 -1.92 -7.43
CA GLY A 419 -23.87 -1.83 -6.16
C GLY A 419 -23.17 -2.50 -4.98
N LEU A 420 -21.85 -2.68 -5.05
CA LEU A 420 -21.05 -3.44 -4.08
C LEU A 420 -20.12 -2.55 -3.24
N LEU A 421 -20.10 -1.25 -3.49
CA LEU A 421 -19.43 -0.26 -2.64
C LEU A 421 -20.26 0.07 -1.40
N ASP A 422 -19.62 0.62 -0.38
CA ASP A 422 -20.36 1.29 0.70
C ASP A 422 -21.29 2.37 0.10
N PRO A 423 -22.55 2.48 0.57
CA PRO A 423 -23.50 3.45 0.03
C PRO A 423 -23.03 4.91 0.10
N ASN A 424 -22.10 5.24 1.00
CA ASN A 424 -21.54 6.58 1.16
C ASN A 424 -20.22 6.78 0.42
N ALA A 425 -19.63 5.71 -0.10
CA ALA A 425 -18.37 5.77 -0.84
C ALA A 425 -18.54 6.61 -2.13
N ARG A 426 -17.66 7.56 -2.32
CA ARG A 426 -17.59 8.46 -3.47
C ARG A 426 -16.16 8.67 -3.91
N SER A 427 -15.96 9.07 -5.14
CA SER A 427 -14.64 9.57 -5.54
C SER A 427 -14.25 10.80 -4.71
N LEU A 428 -12.97 10.92 -4.32
CA LEU A 428 -12.45 12.12 -3.67
C LEU A 428 -12.61 13.35 -4.58
N PHE A 429 -12.66 13.18 -5.89
CA PHE A 429 -12.96 14.26 -6.83
C PHE A 429 -14.42 14.77 -6.69
N ASP A 430 -15.33 13.98 -6.16
CA ASP A 430 -16.72 14.42 -5.87
C ASP A 430 -16.83 15.13 -4.49
N ARG A 431 -15.74 15.20 -3.73
CA ARG A 431 -15.66 15.82 -2.39
C ARG A 431 -15.08 17.23 -2.42
N ILE A 432 -14.50 17.62 -3.54
CA ILE A 432 -13.86 18.92 -3.79
C ILE A 432 -14.90 19.99 -4.15
#